data_9c1b91d3568bd49d8cd2f77db3806bf5
#
_entry.id   9c1b91d3568bd49d8cd2f77db3806bf5
#
_cell.length_a   1.000
_cell.length_b   1.000
_cell.length_c   1.000
_cell.angle_alpha   90.00
_cell.angle_beta   90.00
_cell.angle_gamma   90.00
#
_symmetry.space_group_name_H-M   'P 1'
#
loop_
_entity.id
_entity.type
_entity.pdbx_description
1 polymer ?
#
loop_
_entity_poly.entity_id
_entity_poly.type
_entity_poly.pdbx_seq_one_letter_code
_entity_poly.pdbx_strand_id
1 'polypeptide(L)'
;ERIKTELEKLIISKNPCKLITAYNAGITKVILPEFDAMMECEQNTPYHMYNVGEHTIKVMENVSADKLMRWTALFHDVAKPLVKTTDANGRNHFKGHALEGSRLAPQIMRRLKMDNKTIKTASRLIECHDDRPASKGFNPEAIRRSVHKIGKDIYHNYLELVYADFMGKSKYGKDEGYDAYVYACKQYE
;
A
#
# COMPACT_ATOMS: atom_id res chain seq x y z
N GLU A 1 4.78 -15.45 17.41
CA GLU A 1 4.67 -14.22 18.21
C GLU A 1 5.96 -13.39 18.16
N ARG A 2 7.13 -13.98 18.46
CA ARG A 2 8.43 -13.29 18.41
C ARG A 2 8.75 -12.71 17.02
N ILE A 3 8.52 -13.46 15.94
CA ILE A 3 8.72 -13.00 14.55
C ILE A 3 7.91 -11.72 14.28
N LYS A 4 6.62 -11.71 14.63
CA LYS A 4 5.77 -10.53 14.47
C LYS A 4 6.35 -9.32 15.21
N THR A 5 6.76 -9.52 16.47
CA THR A 5 7.29 -8.43 17.30
C THR A 5 8.55 -7.81 16.68
N GLU A 6 9.48 -8.61 16.20
CA GLU A 6 10.71 -8.09 15.60
C GLU A 6 10.45 -7.45 14.23
N LEU A 7 9.57 -8.03 13.41
CA LEU A 7 9.16 -7.44 12.14
C LEU A 7 8.42 -6.11 12.35
N GLU A 8 7.53 -6.04 13.35
CA GLU A 8 6.80 -4.81 13.70
C GLU A 8 7.75 -3.69 14.16
N LYS A 9 8.73 -4.00 15.01
CA LYS A 9 9.79 -3.05 15.39
C LYS A 9 10.57 -2.53 14.18
N LEU A 10 10.89 -3.42 13.25
CA LEU A 10 11.62 -3.05 12.03
C LEU A 10 10.80 -2.10 11.16
N ILE A 11 9.56 -2.45 10.83
CA ILE A 11 8.74 -1.65 9.91
C ILE A 11 8.29 -0.30 10.51
N ILE A 12 8.10 -0.23 11.84
CA ILE A 12 7.75 1.02 12.55
C ILE A 12 8.98 1.91 12.77
N SER A 13 10.18 1.37 12.64
CA SER A 13 11.41 2.13 12.82
C SER A 13 11.53 3.29 11.81
N LYS A 14 12.50 4.18 12.04
CA LYS A 14 12.87 5.25 11.10
C LYS A 14 13.44 4.71 9.77
N ASN A 15 13.82 3.44 9.73
CA ASN A 15 14.48 2.81 8.58
C ASN A 15 13.75 1.52 8.15
N PRO A 16 12.49 1.58 7.65
CA PRO A 16 11.77 0.40 7.18
C PRO A 16 12.45 -0.26 5.98
N CYS A 17 13.32 0.47 5.25
CA CYS A 17 14.15 -0.05 4.17
C CYS A 17 15.09 -1.20 4.60
N LYS A 18 15.37 -1.37 5.88
CA LYS A 18 16.08 -2.55 6.41
C LYS A 18 15.35 -3.87 6.11
N LEU A 19 14.08 -3.84 5.72
CA LEU A 19 13.39 -5.03 5.21
C LEU A 19 14.05 -5.58 3.94
N ILE A 20 14.64 -4.72 3.09
CA ILE A 20 15.45 -5.14 1.94
C ILE A 20 16.72 -5.89 2.40
N THR A 21 17.33 -5.46 3.50
CA THR A 21 18.47 -6.20 4.07
C THR A 21 18.07 -7.61 4.54
N ALA A 22 16.88 -7.73 5.15
CA ALA A 22 16.34 -9.03 5.53
C ALA A 22 16.01 -9.90 4.30
N TYR A 23 15.52 -9.31 3.23
CA TYR A 23 15.31 -9.97 1.93
C TYR A 23 16.64 -10.51 1.36
N ASN A 24 17.65 -9.66 1.25
CA ASN A 24 18.97 -10.04 0.73
C ASN A 24 19.66 -11.14 1.57
N ALA A 25 19.33 -11.22 2.86
CA ALA A 25 19.80 -12.27 3.76
C ALA A 25 18.94 -13.56 3.71
N GLY A 26 17.88 -13.60 2.88
CA GLY A 26 16.98 -14.75 2.77
C GLY A 26 16.03 -14.93 3.96
N ILE A 27 15.97 -13.97 4.89
CA ILE A 27 15.13 -14.04 6.09
C ILE A 27 13.65 -13.94 5.71
N THR A 28 13.30 -13.01 4.80
CA THR A 28 11.92 -12.79 4.36
C THR A 28 11.34 -14.02 3.69
N LYS A 29 12.13 -14.79 2.98
CA LYS A 29 11.69 -16.05 2.34
C LYS A 29 11.04 -17.03 3.32
N VAL A 30 11.47 -16.99 4.58
CA VAL A 30 10.93 -17.86 5.64
C VAL A 30 9.76 -17.22 6.38
N ILE A 31 9.83 -15.91 6.66
CA ILE A 31 8.85 -15.25 7.55
C ILE A 31 7.76 -14.49 6.79
N LEU A 32 8.06 -14.02 5.57
CA LEU A 32 7.19 -13.17 4.75
C LEU A 32 7.47 -13.39 3.25
N PRO A 33 7.28 -14.63 2.72
CA PRO A 33 7.60 -14.94 1.33
C PRO A 33 6.81 -14.10 0.31
N GLU A 34 5.70 -13.51 0.72
CA GLU A 34 4.94 -12.59 -0.11
C GLU A 34 5.74 -11.31 -0.43
N PHE A 35 6.60 -10.87 0.49
CA PHE A 35 7.50 -9.74 0.22
C PHE A 35 8.57 -10.12 -0.82
N ASP A 36 9.07 -11.35 -0.80
CA ASP A 36 10.01 -11.84 -1.82
C ASP A 36 9.33 -11.81 -3.21
N ALA A 37 8.09 -12.30 -3.31
CA ALA A 37 7.31 -12.23 -4.55
C ALA A 37 7.10 -10.78 -5.04
N MET A 38 6.94 -9.83 -4.11
CA MET A 38 6.85 -8.41 -4.46
C MET A 38 8.18 -7.85 -4.95
N MET A 39 9.31 -8.23 -4.36
CA MET A 39 10.66 -7.83 -4.78
C MET A 39 11.01 -8.38 -6.18
N GLU A 40 10.48 -9.54 -6.55
CA GLU A 40 10.68 -10.17 -7.87
C GLU A 40 9.66 -9.67 -8.91
N CYS A 41 8.68 -8.83 -8.53
CA CYS A 41 7.62 -8.37 -9.40
C CYS A 41 7.93 -7.02 -10.04
N GLU A 42 8.49 -7.05 -11.24
CA GLU A 42 8.71 -5.85 -12.07
C GLU A 42 7.38 -5.22 -12.52
N GLN A 43 7.31 -3.89 -12.47
CA GLN A 43 6.09 -3.17 -12.84
C GLN A 43 6.05 -2.74 -14.31
N ASN A 44 7.19 -2.51 -14.95
CA ASN A 44 7.35 -2.13 -16.37
C ASN A 44 6.24 -1.19 -16.88
N THR A 45 6.07 -0.07 -16.19
CA THR A 45 5.11 0.99 -16.54
C THR A 45 5.82 2.34 -16.52
N PRO A 46 5.37 3.34 -17.30
CA PRO A 46 5.97 4.68 -17.28
C PRO A 46 5.90 5.38 -15.91
N TYR A 47 5.00 4.93 -15.05
CA TYR A 47 4.71 5.54 -13.75
C TYR A 47 5.52 4.95 -12.59
N HIS A 48 6.16 3.78 -12.78
CA HIS A 48 6.86 3.06 -11.72
C HIS A 48 8.31 2.81 -12.12
N MET A 49 9.25 3.39 -11.34
CA MET A 49 10.70 3.18 -11.49
C MET A 49 11.19 1.98 -10.70
N TYR A 50 10.36 1.43 -9.82
CA TYR A 50 10.68 0.41 -8.83
C TYR A 50 9.90 -0.86 -9.10
N ASN A 51 10.44 -2.02 -8.72
CA ASN A 51 9.62 -3.22 -8.56
C ASN A 51 8.58 -3.02 -7.44
N VAL A 52 7.64 -3.97 -7.27
CA VAL A 52 6.56 -3.81 -6.29
C VAL A 52 7.09 -3.73 -4.85
N GLY A 53 8.13 -4.49 -4.50
CA GLY A 53 8.71 -4.48 -3.17
C GLY A 53 9.44 -3.18 -2.84
N GLU A 54 10.26 -2.68 -3.75
CA GLU A 54 10.94 -1.38 -3.59
C GLU A 54 9.96 -0.21 -3.49
N HIS A 55 8.91 -0.22 -4.35
CA HIS A 55 7.81 0.73 -4.26
C HIS A 55 7.14 0.69 -2.89
N THR A 56 6.85 -0.51 -2.38
CA THR A 56 6.26 -0.70 -1.06
C THR A 56 7.11 -0.13 0.07
N ILE A 57 8.45 -0.27 -0.01
CA ILE A 57 9.35 0.39 0.95
C ILE A 57 9.19 1.91 0.88
N LYS A 58 9.10 2.50 -0.33
CA LYS A 58 8.89 3.95 -0.49
C LYS A 58 7.56 4.39 0.10
N VAL A 59 6.50 3.63 -0.08
CA VAL A 59 5.20 3.92 0.55
C VAL A 59 5.30 3.85 2.08
N MET A 60 5.96 2.82 2.64
CA MET A 60 6.19 2.73 4.08
C MET A 60 6.99 3.91 4.63
N GLU A 61 7.98 4.42 3.91
CA GLU A 61 8.76 5.60 4.31
C GLU A 61 7.91 6.88 4.39
N ASN A 62 6.82 6.95 3.63
CA ASN A 62 5.95 8.12 3.49
C ASN A 62 4.66 8.07 4.33
N VAL A 63 4.37 6.98 5.04
CA VAL A 63 3.27 6.91 6.01
C VAL A 63 3.76 7.08 7.43
N SER A 64 2.85 7.44 8.33
CA SER A 64 3.10 7.51 9.78
C SER A 64 3.76 6.23 10.31
N ALA A 65 4.71 6.40 11.22
CA ALA A 65 5.43 5.30 11.86
C ALA A 65 4.60 4.63 12.96
N ASP A 66 3.33 4.35 12.68
CA ASP A 66 2.44 3.59 13.56
C ASP A 66 2.15 2.20 12.98
N LYS A 67 1.63 1.34 13.85
CA LYS A 67 1.38 -0.05 13.55
C LYS A 67 0.41 -0.22 12.37
N LEU A 68 -0.73 0.47 12.39
CA LEU A 68 -1.76 0.31 11.36
C LEU A 68 -1.24 0.73 10.00
N MET A 69 -0.66 1.93 9.91
CA MET A 69 -0.23 2.50 8.64
C MET A 69 0.95 1.75 8.03
N ARG A 70 1.93 1.33 8.84
CA ARG A 70 3.09 0.57 8.36
C ARG A 70 2.72 -0.81 7.84
N TRP A 71 1.84 -1.54 8.53
CA TRP A 71 1.33 -2.82 8.05
C TRP A 71 0.43 -2.66 6.82
N THR A 72 -0.41 -1.64 6.78
CA THR A 72 -1.24 -1.34 5.61
C THR A 72 -0.38 -1.02 4.39
N ALA A 73 0.62 -0.16 4.55
CA ALA A 73 1.57 0.17 3.49
C ALA A 73 2.36 -1.05 3.02
N LEU A 74 2.79 -1.94 3.93
CA LEU A 74 3.50 -3.17 3.56
C LEU A 74 2.66 -4.09 2.68
N PHE A 75 1.34 -4.13 2.88
CA PHE A 75 0.46 -5.07 2.18
C PHE A 75 -0.45 -4.43 1.12
N HIS A 76 -0.40 -3.11 0.88
CA HIS A 76 -1.31 -2.47 -0.07
C HIS A 76 -1.25 -3.08 -1.48
N ASP A 77 -0.07 -3.44 -1.92
CA ASP A 77 0.23 -4.00 -3.24
C ASP A 77 0.59 -5.51 -3.23
N VAL A 78 0.38 -6.20 -2.11
CA VAL A 78 0.82 -7.60 -1.91
C VAL A 78 0.28 -8.59 -2.94
N ALA A 79 -0.86 -8.30 -3.56
CA ALA A 79 -1.45 -9.17 -4.58
C ALA A 79 -1.02 -8.82 -6.01
N LYS A 80 -0.25 -7.78 -6.26
CA LYS A 80 0.24 -7.45 -7.61
C LYS A 80 0.94 -8.63 -8.31
N PRO A 81 1.82 -9.40 -7.63
CA PRO A 81 2.45 -10.57 -8.25
C PRO A 81 1.44 -11.63 -8.74
N LEU A 82 0.29 -11.78 -8.06
CA LEU A 82 -0.73 -12.78 -8.37
C LEU A 82 -1.61 -12.42 -9.56
N VAL A 83 -1.82 -11.11 -9.79
CA VAL A 83 -2.74 -10.60 -10.83
C VAL A 83 -2.01 -9.97 -12.02
N LYS A 84 -0.69 -10.03 -12.02
CA LYS A 84 0.15 -9.46 -13.07
C LYS A 84 -0.19 -10.07 -14.43
N THR A 85 -0.46 -9.21 -15.41
CA THR A 85 -0.56 -9.57 -16.82
C THR A 85 0.33 -8.65 -17.65
N THR A 86 0.81 -9.12 -18.79
CA THR A 86 1.67 -8.33 -19.69
C THR A 86 0.98 -8.25 -21.04
N ASP A 87 0.84 -7.05 -21.60
CA ASP A 87 0.25 -6.85 -22.92
C ASP A 87 1.27 -7.09 -24.05
N ALA A 88 0.79 -7.01 -25.30
CA ALA A 88 1.61 -7.23 -26.51
C ALA A 88 2.78 -6.24 -26.64
N ASN A 89 2.74 -5.10 -25.95
CA ASN A 89 3.80 -4.09 -25.95
C ASN A 89 4.79 -4.29 -24.77
N GLY A 90 4.66 -5.37 -24.02
CA GLY A 90 5.49 -5.66 -22.85
C GLY A 90 5.13 -4.85 -21.61
N ARG A 91 4.00 -4.13 -21.59
CA ARG A 91 3.56 -3.35 -20.45
C ARG A 91 2.81 -4.22 -19.45
N ASN A 92 3.14 -4.06 -18.17
CA ASN A 92 2.50 -4.80 -17.10
C ASN A 92 1.22 -4.10 -16.60
N HIS A 93 0.21 -4.91 -16.28
CA HIS A 93 -1.08 -4.51 -15.73
C HIS A 93 -1.39 -5.33 -14.47
N PHE A 94 -2.07 -4.71 -13.50
CA PHE A 94 -2.34 -5.29 -12.18
C PHE A 94 -3.82 -5.13 -11.80
N LYS A 95 -4.72 -5.36 -12.75
CA LYS A 95 -6.16 -5.16 -12.55
C LYS A 95 -6.68 -6.03 -11.41
N GLY A 96 -7.36 -5.40 -10.46
CA GLY A 96 -7.99 -6.09 -9.32
C GLY A 96 -7.05 -6.38 -8.14
N HIS A 97 -5.79 -5.90 -8.17
CA HIS A 97 -4.83 -6.15 -7.09
C HIS A 97 -5.32 -5.65 -5.72
N ALA A 98 -6.04 -4.53 -5.65
CA ALA A 98 -6.56 -3.99 -4.40
C ALA A 98 -7.59 -4.94 -3.75
N LEU A 99 -8.53 -5.47 -4.55
CA LEU A 99 -9.51 -6.44 -4.08
C LEU A 99 -8.85 -7.76 -3.66
N GLU A 100 -7.96 -8.31 -4.47
CA GLU A 100 -7.24 -9.55 -4.11
C GLU A 100 -6.29 -9.32 -2.93
N GLY A 101 -5.66 -8.15 -2.83
CA GLY A 101 -4.84 -7.75 -1.68
C GLY A 101 -5.65 -7.71 -0.39
N SER A 102 -6.88 -7.18 -0.44
CA SER A 102 -7.78 -7.16 0.73
C SER A 102 -8.21 -8.55 1.21
N ARG A 103 -8.10 -9.58 0.37
CA ARG A 103 -8.35 -10.97 0.71
C ARG A 103 -7.09 -11.70 1.20
N LEU A 104 -5.95 -11.41 0.60
CA LEU A 104 -4.67 -12.04 0.92
C LEU A 104 -4.06 -11.48 2.20
N ALA A 105 -4.02 -10.15 2.36
CA ALA A 105 -3.41 -9.50 3.52
C ALA A 105 -3.96 -10.01 4.87
N PRO A 106 -5.28 -10.21 5.07
CA PRO A 106 -5.80 -10.81 6.31
C PRO A 106 -5.26 -12.22 6.60
N GLN A 107 -4.99 -13.02 5.58
CA GLN A 107 -4.43 -14.37 5.76
C GLN A 107 -2.99 -14.28 6.30
N ILE A 108 -2.18 -13.40 5.70
CA ILE A 108 -0.81 -13.14 6.14
C ILE A 108 -0.80 -12.58 7.56
N MET A 109 -1.64 -11.58 7.82
CA MET A 109 -1.74 -10.92 9.13
C MET A 109 -2.18 -11.91 10.23
N ARG A 110 -3.12 -12.83 9.96
CA ARG A 110 -3.49 -13.90 10.90
C ARG A 110 -2.35 -14.89 11.14
N ARG A 111 -1.61 -15.29 10.07
CA ARG A 111 -0.39 -16.09 10.20
C ARG A 111 0.62 -15.44 11.11
N LEU A 112 0.76 -14.11 11.03
CA LEU A 112 1.60 -13.29 11.90
C LEU A 112 0.99 -13.01 13.28
N LYS A 113 -0.21 -13.55 13.59
CA LYS A 113 -0.93 -13.38 14.87
C LYS A 113 -1.22 -11.92 15.22
N MET A 114 -1.65 -11.13 14.25
CA MET A 114 -2.11 -9.77 14.46
C MET A 114 -3.52 -9.73 15.05
N ASP A 115 -3.86 -8.62 15.71
CA ASP A 115 -5.21 -8.44 16.26
C ASP A 115 -6.25 -8.16 15.17
N ASN A 116 -7.49 -8.58 15.44
CA ASN A 116 -8.60 -8.50 14.48
C ASN A 116 -8.96 -7.07 14.08
N LYS A 117 -8.79 -6.09 14.98
CA LYS A 117 -9.07 -4.67 14.69
C LYS A 117 -8.10 -4.15 13.63
N THR A 118 -6.82 -4.38 13.82
CA THR A 118 -5.78 -4.00 12.85
C THR A 118 -6.01 -4.69 11.51
N ILE A 119 -6.31 -6.01 11.50
CA ILE A 119 -6.58 -6.78 10.28
C ILE A 119 -7.76 -6.18 9.52
N LYS A 120 -8.89 -5.94 10.19
CA LYS A 120 -10.12 -5.41 9.57
C LYS A 120 -9.88 -4.04 8.96
N THR A 121 -9.23 -3.13 9.70
CA THR A 121 -8.98 -1.76 9.24
C THR A 121 -7.98 -1.74 8.07
N ALA A 122 -6.86 -2.44 8.20
CA ALA A 122 -5.88 -2.53 7.12
C ALA A 122 -6.47 -3.14 5.84
N SER A 123 -7.24 -4.23 5.96
CA SER A 123 -7.92 -4.86 4.83
C SER A 123 -8.83 -3.88 4.08
N ARG A 124 -9.58 -3.05 4.82
CA ARG A 124 -10.44 -2.04 4.22
C ARG A 124 -9.65 -0.95 3.50
N LEU A 125 -8.57 -0.47 4.10
CA LEU A 125 -7.68 0.52 3.47
C LEU A 125 -7.03 -0.05 2.21
N ILE A 126 -6.59 -1.31 2.24
CA ILE A 126 -6.02 -2.02 1.08
C ILE A 126 -7.06 -2.16 -0.04
N GLU A 127 -8.29 -2.55 0.27
CA GLU A 127 -9.37 -2.66 -0.72
C GLU A 127 -9.63 -1.35 -1.48
N CYS A 128 -9.52 -0.22 -0.77
CA CYS A 128 -9.91 1.08 -1.30
C CYS A 128 -8.73 1.93 -1.80
N HIS A 129 -7.47 1.53 -1.61
CA HIS A 129 -6.32 2.40 -1.88
C HIS A 129 -6.20 2.85 -3.35
N ASP A 130 -6.72 2.07 -4.28
CA ASP A 130 -6.72 2.41 -5.72
C ASP A 130 -7.96 3.22 -6.14
N ASP A 131 -8.94 3.42 -5.23
CA ASP A 131 -10.07 4.32 -5.43
C ASP A 131 -9.62 5.77 -5.24
N ARG A 132 -9.52 6.52 -6.32
CA ARG A 132 -9.01 7.90 -6.32
C ARG A 132 -10.13 8.86 -6.72
N PRO A 133 -10.97 9.30 -5.78
CA PRO A 133 -12.16 10.12 -6.08
C PRO A 133 -11.82 11.47 -6.72
N ALA A 134 -10.62 11.99 -6.50
CA ALA A 134 -10.15 13.24 -7.10
C ALA A 134 -9.40 13.08 -8.43
N SER A 135 -9.14 11.85 -8.92
CA SER A 135 -8.40 11.59 -10.14
C SER A 135 -9.10 12.05 -11.43
N LYS A 136 -10.41 12.29 -11.36
CA LYS A 136 -11.25 12.79 -12.47
C LYS A 136 -11.66 14.26 -12.30
N GLY A 137 -10.86 15.01 -11.56
CA GLY A 137 -11.15 16.39 -11.18
C GLY A 137 -11.63 16.50 -9.72
N PHE A 138 -11.50 17.70 -9.18
CA PHE A 138 -11.82 18.00 -7.78
C PHE A 138 -13.33 18.14 -7.62
N ASN A 139 -13.99 17.13 -7.10
CA ASN A 139 -15.44 17.06 -6.95
C ASN A 139 -15.83 16.73 -5.50
N PRO A 140 -16.48 17.67 -4.76
CA PRO A 140 -16.91 17.46 -3.38
C PRO A 140 -17.85 16.27 -3.21
N GLU A 141 -18.73 15.99 -4.18
CA GLU A 141 -19.62 14.84 -4.10
C GLU A 141 -18.90 13.52 -4.22
N ALA A 142 -17.85 13.45 -5.07
CA ALA A 142 -17.01 12.27 -5.17
C ALA A 142 -16.27 12.00 -3.85
N ILE A 143 -15.80 13.04 -3.18
CA ILE A 143 -15.17 12.93 -1.86
C ILE A 143 -16.20 12.44 -0.83
N ARG A 144 -17.40 13.03 -0.76
CA ARG A 144 -18.46 12.57 0.17
C ARG A 144 -18.84 11.11 -0.04
N ARG A 145 -18.99 10.67 -1.30
CA ARG A 145 -19.24 9.25 -1.62
C ARG A 145 -18.08 8.35 -1.18
N SER A 146 -16.84 8.82 -1.36
CA SER A 146 -15.65 8.10 -0.91
C SER A 146 -15.60 7.97 0.61
N VAL A 147 -15.85 9.06 1.35
CA VAL A 147 -15.95 9.04 2.82
C VAL A 147 -17.00 8.03 3.29
N HIS A 148 -18.18 8.04 2.67
CA HIS A 148 -19.26 7.10 3.01
C HIS A 148 -18.87 5.64 2.71
N LYS A 149 -18.22 5.41 1.57
CA LYS A 149 -17.76 4.08 1.14
C LYS A 149 -16.68 3.53 2.06
N ILE A 150 -15.67 4.31 2.41
CA ILE A 150 -14.48 3.88 3.14
C ILE A 150 -14.74 3.82 4.64
N GLY A 151 -15.44 4.79 5.17
CA GLY A 151 -15.71 5.01 6.59
C GLY A 151 -15.04 6.28 7.08
N LYS A 152 -15.82 7.14 7.75
CA LYS A 152 -15.35 8.44 8.24
C LYS A 152 -14.18 8.30 9.24
N ASP A 153 -14.23 7.28 10.09
CA ASP A 153 -13.28 7.01 11.15
C ASP A 153 -11.86 6.63 10.65
N ILE A 154 -11.78 6.08 9.42
CA ILE A 154 -10.51 5.66 8.82
C ILE A 154 -10.14 6.45 7.55
N TYR A 155 -10.94 7.47 7.20
CA TYR A 155 -10.74 8.20 5.95
C TYR A 155 -9.43 8.98 5.92
N HIS A 156 -8.98 9.49 7.07
CA HIS A 156 -7.67 10.13 7.18
C HIS A 156 -6.53 9.15 6.85
N ASN A 157 -6.59 7.93 7.39
CA ASN A 157 -5.61 6.88 7.08
C ASN A 157 -5.61 6.51 5.58
N TYR A 158 -6.81 6.48 4.96
CA TYR A 158 -6.92 6.26 3.52
C TYR A 158 -6.25 7.37 2.72
N LEU A 159 -6.50 8.65 3.04
CA LEU A 159 -5.87 9.77 2.35
C LEU A 159 -4.33 9.73 2.50
N GLU A 160 -3.84 9.44 3.69
CA GLU A 160 -2.42 9.29 3.97
C GLU A 160 -1.80 8.16 3.11
N LEU A 161 -2.45 6.99 3.04
CA LEU A 161 -1.99 5.86 2.23
C LEU A 161 -1.94 6.21 0.74
N VAL A 162 -3.01 6.80 0.20
CA VAL A 162 -3.07 7.20 -1.21
C VAL A 162 -2.00 8.22 -1.55
N TYR A 163 -1.77 9.20 -0.68
CA TYR A 163 -0.71 10.18 -0.86
C TYR A 163 0.68 9.53 -0.82
N ALA A 164 0.93 8.65 0.13
CA ALA A 164 2.18 7.91 0.24
C ALA A 164 2.44 7.03 -1.00
N ASP A 165 1.41 6.39 -1.56
CA ASP A 165 1.49 5.65 -2.81
C ASP A 165 1.89 6.56 -3.98
N PHE A 166 1.33 7.76 -4.09
CA PHE A 166 1.77 8.76 -5.07
C PHE A 166 3.23 9.13 -4.90
N MET A 167 3.66 9.41 -3.67
CA MET A 167 5.05 9.78 -3.37
C MET A 167 6.03 8.64 -3.64
N GLY A 168 5.59 7.40 -3.56
CA GLY A 168 6.38 6.20 -3.87
C GLY A 168 6.59 5.94 -5.37
N LYS A 169 5.86 6.63 -6.26
CA LYS A 169 5.95 6.47 -7.73
C LYS A 169 7.08 7.31 -8.34
N SER A 170 7.15 7.28 -9.69
CA SER A 170 8.04 8.17 -10.45
C SER A 170 7.65 9.65 -10.26
N LYS A 171 8.45 10.56 -10.82
CA LYS A 171 8.17 12.02 -10.76
C LYS A 171 6.87 12.43 -11.46
N TYR A 172 6.33 11.60 -12.36
CA TYR A 172 5.11 11.91 -13.10
C TYR A 172 3.88 11.92 -12.18
N GLY A 173 3.12 13.02 -12.21
CA GLY A 173 1.86 13.14 -11.49
C GLY A 173 1.98 13.42 -9.98
N LYS A 174 3.18 13.62 -9.44
CA LYS A 174 3.34 13.91 -8.00
C LYS A 174 2.65 15.20 -7.57
N ASP A 175 2.74 16.24 -8.38
CA ASP A 175 2.10 17.53 -8.07
C ASP A 175 0.58 17.40 -8.12
N GLU A 176 0.02 16.75 -9.15
CA GLU A 176 -1.42 16.46 -9.23
C GLU A 176 -1.90 15.58 -8.06
N GLY A 177 -1.09 14.59 -7.66
CA GLY A 177 -1.37 13.73 -6.51
C GLY A 177 -1.41 14.50 -5.20
N TYR A 178 -0.50 15.45 -5.01
CA TYR A 178 -0.47 16.36 -3.87
C TYR A 178 -1.69 17.27 -3.83
N ASP A 179 -2.01 17.91 -4.95
CA ASP A 179 -3.16 18.82 -5.06
C ASP A 179 -4.48 18.06 -4.79
N ALA A 180 -4.62 16.84 -5.33
CA ALA A 180 -5.76 15.99 -5.07
C ALA A 180 -5.89 15.60 -3.58
N TYR A 181 -4.76 15.30 -2.94
CA TYR A 181 -4.72 15.00 -1.50
C TYR A 181 -5.14 16.20 -0.67
N VAL A 182 -4.53 17.37 -0.91
CA VAL A 182 -4.85 18.62 -0.18
C VAL A 182 -6.32 19.00 -0.37
N TYR A 183 -6.83 18.89 -1.60
CA TYR A 183 -8.24 19.14 -1.87
C TYR A 183 -9.15 18.17 -1.09
N ALA A 184 -8.84 16.87 -1.09
CA ALA A 184 -9.63 15.88 -0.38
C ALA A 184 -9.63 16.12 1.13
N CYS A 185 -8.49 16.49 1.73
CA CYS A 185 -8.39 16.86 3.14
C CYS A 185 -9.34 18.03 3.47
N LYS A 186 -9.29 19.13 2.69
CA LYS A 186 -10.15 20.30 2.88
C LYS A 186 -11.65 20.01 2.74
N GLN A 187 -12.02 19.04 1.93
CA GLN A 187 -13.44 18.65 1.76
C GLN A 187 -13.91 17.67 2.83
N TYR A 188 -12.97 17.01 3.51
CA TYR A 188 -13.26 16.06 4.58
C TYR A 188 -13.42 16.74 5.95
N GLU A 189 -12.67 17.83 6.21
CA GLU A 189 -12.81 18.68 7.41
C GLU A 189 -14.18 19.36 7.48
#